data_68e7b61cc24388b99de161fde7100855
#
_entry.id   68e7b61cc24388b99de161fde7100855
#
_cell.length_a   1.000
_cell.length_b   1.000
_cell.length_c   1.000
_cell.angle_alpha   90.00
_cell.angle_beta   90.00
_cell.angle_gamma   90.00
#
_symmetry.space_group_name_H-M   'P 1'
#
loop_
_entity.id
_entity.type
_entity.pdbx_description
1 polymer ?
#
loop_
_entity_poly.entity_id
_entity_poly.type
_entity_poly.pdbx_seq_one_letter_code
_entity_poly.pdbx_strand_id
1 'polypeptide(L)'
;MSESGAVGGRRPGRTLLVGCGSLGTQLGLRLVAEGNEVIALRRTTEGLPAEFAVITDDLSVPRPRELPGCDSVVITLPPGAGFYRASLTALAEALPERPSRFVFVSSTRVLEGSAGETPLTEETGPQPTSPRARELRDGELVATELLGACIVRPAGIYGPGRESLIRKVREQAPVDYSRRTNRVHQDDLVGFLHMMLTAESPPALVHAVDQAPSRLGDVVTFIAERLGVEPPPHMVPEVGGGTVLDGSRMHGLVGALEFPSFREGYERMLSGSPHPQTR
;
A
#
# COMPACT_ATOMS: atom_id res chain seq x y z
N MET A 1 35.90 -20.30 -1.50
CA MET A 1 35.75 -18.91 -1.03
C MET A 1 34.80 -18.22 -2.01
N SER A 2 33.53 -18.22 -1.68
CA SER A 2 32.48 -17.60 -2.51
C SER A 2 32.17 -16.26 -1.88
N GLU A 3 32.58 -15.18 -2.52
CA GLU A 3 32.21 -13.82 -2.15
C GLU A 3 30.70 -13.65 -2.37
N SER A 4 29.98 -13.51 -1.27
CA SER A 4 28.61 -13.04 -1.26
C SER A 4 28.61 -11.59 -1.74
N GLY A 5 28.30 -11.37 -3.03
CA GLY A 5 28.08 -10.05 -3.58
C GLY A 5 26.92 -9.38 -2.87
N ALA A 6 27.21 -8.48 -1.94
CA ALA A 6 26.22 -7.56 -1.40
C ALA A 6 25.70 -6.74 -2.58
N VAL A 7 24.45 -6.92 -2.94
CA VAL A 7 23.74 -6.06 -3.91
C VAL A 7 23.76 -4.66 -3.31
N GLY A 8 24.60 -3.79 -3.87
CA GLY A 8 24.76 -2.42 -3.44
C GLY A 8 23.48 -1.63 -3.71
N GLY A 9 22.51 -1.72 -2.82
CA GLY A 9 21.29 -0.94 -2.89
C GLY A 9 21.59 0.54 -2.66
N ARG A 10 20.93 1.40 -3.43
CA ARG A 10 20.98 2.85 -3.25
C ARG A 10 20.37 3.20 -1.87
N ARG A 11 21.04 4.06 -1.11
CA ARG A 11 20.42 4.66 0.08
C ARG A 11 19.57 5.85 -0.36
N PRO A 12 18.30 5.95 0.07
CA PRO A 12 17.41 7.03 -0.37
C PRO A 12 17.76 8.42 0.17
N GLY A 13 18.71 8.53 1.10
CA GLY A 13 19.15 9.81 1.67
C GLY A 13 18.03 10.57 2.36
N ARG A 14 17.36 11.47 1.63
CA ARG A 14 16.21 12.25 2.10
C ARG A 14 14.95 11.82 1.35
N THR A 15 13.91 11.40 2.09
CA THR A 15 12.64 10.93 1.53
C THR A 15 11.48 11.81 1.95
N LEU A 16 10.71 12.31 0.97
CA LEU A 16 9.46 13.03 1.19
C LEU A 16 8.28 12.04 1.14
N LEU A 17 7.52 11.98 2.25
CA LEU A 17 6.29 11.18 2.36
C LEU A 17 5.07 12.09 2.21
N VAL A 18 4.43 12.04 1.05
CA VAL A 18 3.25 12.85 0.72
C VAL A 18 1.98 12.11 1.13
N GLY A 19 1.22 12.66 2.07
CA GLY A 19 0.06 12.01 2.67
C GLY A 19 0.44 10.99 3.76
N CYS A 20 1.44 11.28 4.59
CA CYS A 20 2.02 10.41 5.62
C CYS A 20 0.99 9.97 6.67
N GLY A 21 0.14 8.99 6.31
CA GLY A 21 -0.74 8.24 7.21
C GLY A 21 -0.04 7.03 7.82
N SER A 22 -0.79 6.06 8.36
CA SER A 22 -0.22 4.85 9.01
C SER A 22 0.85 4.15 8.17
N LEU A 23 0.60 3.92 6.88
CA LEU A 23 1.56 3.26 5.98
C LEU A 23 2.84 4.10 5.79
N GLY A 24 2.67 5.41 5.53
CA GLY A 24 3.79 6.34 5.37
C GLY A 24 4.61 6.45 6.65
N THR A 25 3.95 6.49 7.81
CA THR A 25 4.62 6.55 9.13
C THR A 25 5.50 5.32 9.35
N GLN A 26 5.00 4.12 9.09
CA GLN A 26 5.78 2.89 9.25
C GLN A 26 6.97 2.82 8.29
N LEU A 27 6.76 3.21 7.03
CA LEU A 27 7.85 3.31 6.07
C LEU A 27 8.90 4.34 6.53
N GLY A 28 8.44 5.50 6.99
CA GLY A 28 9.33 6.56 7.47
C GLY A 28 10.16 6.12 8.67
N LEU A 29 9.56 5.42 9.65
CA LEU A 29 10.29 4.88 10.80
C LEU A 29 11.37 3.88 10.37
N ARG A 30 11.07 3.02 9.41
CA ARG A 30 12.07 2.11 8.84
C ARG A 30 13.21 2.86 8.16
N LEU A 31 12.92 3.89 7.38
CA LEU A 31 13.93 4.73 6.73
C LEU A 31 14.81 5.46 7.76
N VAL A 32 14.20 6.03 8.81
CA VAL A 32 14.96 6.67 9.92
C VAL A 32 15.88 5.67 10.63
N ALA A 33 15.39 4.46 10.90
CA ALA A 33 16.21 3.41 11.52
C ALA A 33 17.45 3.03 10.69
N GLU A 34 17.42 3.26 9.37
CA GLU A 34 18.54 3.08 8.45
C GLU A 34 19.39 4.35 8.24
N GLY A 35 19.10 5.42 9.01
CA GLY A 35 19.84 6.68 8.97
C GLY A 35 19.44 7.64 7.87
N ASN A 36 18.25 7.47 7.26
CA ASN A 36 17.73 8.39 6.25
C ASN A 36 16.95 9.54 6.90
N GLU A 37 16.94 10.69 6.25
CA GLU A 37 16.12 11.82 6.64
C GLU A 37 14.71 11.65 6.07
N VAL A 38 13.69 11.82 6.92
CA VAL A 38 12.28 11.69 6.52
C VAL A 38 11.56 13.01 6.69
N ILE A 39 10.91 13.46 5.64
CA ILE A 39 10.04 14.63 5.63
C ILE A 39 8.60 14.16 5.41
N ALA A 40 7.71 14.42 6.35
CA ALA A 40 6.29 14.11 6.24
C ALA A 40 5.51 15.36 5.81
N LEU A 41 4.82 15.28 4.65
CA LEU A 41 3.91 16.32 4.18
C LEU A 41 2.47 15.85 4.39
N ARG A 42 1.73 16.55 5.24
CA ARG A 42 0.31 16.29 5.50
C ARG A 42 -0.41 17.53 6.06
N ARG A 43 -1.74 17.47 6.10
CA ARG A 43 -2.59 18.60 6.56
C ARG A 43 -2.53 18.84 8.06
N THR A 44 -2.15 17.84 8.85
CA THR A 44 -2.06 17.94 10.32
C THR A 44 -0.77 17.28 10.81
N THR A 45 -0.26 17.72 11.97
CA THR A 45 0.96 17.17 12.58
C THR A 45 0.69 16.04 13.58
N GLU A 46 -0.58 15.84 13.95
CA GLU A 46 -0.97 14.85 14.97
C GLU A 46 -0.50 13.43 14.66
N GLY A 47 0.07 12.75 15.64
CA GLY A 47 0.45 11.33 15.55
C GLY A 47 1.66 11.05 14.65
N LEU A 48 2.46 12.06 14.27
CA LEU A 48 3.72 11.84 13.57
C LEU A 48 4.87 11.62 14.57
N PRO A 49 5.82 10.72 14.25
CA PRO A 49 7.05 10.54 15.03
C PRO A 49 7.86 11.85 15.11
N ALA A 50 8.51 12.06 16.25
CA ALA A 50 9.33 13.25 16.49
C ALA A 50 10.60 13.30 15.60
N GLU A 51 11.00 12.15 15.09
CA GLU A 51 12.14 11.98 14.19
C GLU A 51 11.90 12.52 12.79
N PHE A 52 10.64 12.78 12.43
CA PHE A 52 10.31 13.29 11.10
C PHE A 52 10.36 14.83 11.08
N ALA A 53 10.96 15.38 10.04
CA ALA A 53 10.69 16.76 9.67
C ALA A 53 9.27 16.85 9.13
N VAL A 54 8.47 17.83 9.58
CA VAL A 54 7.05 17.92 9.22
C VAL A 54 6.76 19.19 8.44
N ILE A 55 6.10 19.03 7.31
CA ILE A 55 5.54 20.12 6.52
C ILE A 55 4.01 20.00 6.58
N THR A 56 3.38 20.98 7.22
CA THR A 56 1.90 21.06 7.27
C THR A 56 1.40 21.86 6.08
N ASP A 57 0.81 21.14 5.11
CA ASP A 57 0.28 21.78 3.91
C ASP A 57 -0.83 20.96 3.25
N ASP A 58 -1.63 21.63 2.41
CA ASP A 58 -2.69 21.03 1.61
C ASP A 58 -2.39 21.24 0.12
N LEU A 59 -1.97 20.16 -0.54
CA LEU A 59 -1.65 20.17 -1.97
C LEU A 59 -2.88 20.42 -2.87
N SER A 60 -4.10 20.35 -2.35
CA SER A 60 -5.31 20.65 -3.11
C SER A 60 -5.55 22.16 -3.31
N VAL A 61 -4.86 22.98 -2.53
CA VAL A 61 -5.00 24.45 -2.59
C VAL A 61 -3.85 25.01 -3.42
N PRO A 62 -4.14 25.60 -4.60
CA PRO A 62 -3.12 26.27 -5.41
C PRO A 62 -2.52 27.47 -4.68
N ARG A 63 -1.23 27.43 -4.40
CA ARG A 63 -0.47 28.56 -3.85
C ARG A 63 1.02 28.36 -4.08
N PRO A 64 1.81 29.44 -4.15
CA PRO A 64 3.27 29.33 -4.19
C PRO A 64 3.77 28.55 -2.97
N ARG A 65 4.65 27.62 -3.22
CA ARG A 65 5.21 26.74 -2.20
C ARG A 65 6.62 26.36 -2.64
N GLU A 66 7.50 26.23 -1.67
CA GLU A 66 8.78 25.60 -1.85
C GLU A 66 8.84 24.38 -0.93
N LEU A 67 9.20 23.25 -1.47
CA LEU A 67 9.51 22.05 -0.70
C LEU A 67 11.03 21.87 -0.64
N PRO A 68 11.56 21.28 0.43
CA PRO A 68 12.97 20.98 0.49
C PRO A 68 13.35 19.94 -0.58
N GLY A 69 14.56 20.01 -1.10
CA GLY A 69 15.10 19.00 -2.01
C GLY A 69 15.10 17.64 -1.33
N CYS A 70 14.78 16.59 -2.10
CA CYS A 70 14.77 15.22 -1.63
C CYS A 70 15.21 14.25 -2.74
N ASP A 71 15.70 13.07 -2.34
CA ASP A 71 16.17 12.05 -3.28
C ASP A 71 15.04 11.16 -3.78
N SER A 72 14.00 11.00 -2.96
CA SER A 72 12.85 10.16 -3.27
C SER A 72 11.56 10.72 -2.69
N VAL A 73 10.44 10.36 -3.34
CA VAL A 73 9.08 10.76 -2.92
C VAL A 73 8.18 9.53 -2.92
N VAL A 74 7.46 9.32 -1.82
CA VAL A 74 6.40 8.32 -1.74
C VAL A 74 5.06 9.02 -1.55
N ILE A 75 4.12 8.75 -2.45
CA ILE A 75 2.82 9.39 -2.48
C ILE A 75 1.77 8.38 -2.00
N THR A 76 1.17 8.62 -0.83
CA THR A 76 0.12 7.80 -0.22
C THR A 76 -1.18 8.58 -0.01
N LEU A 77 -1.41 9.60 -0.83
CA LEU A 77 -2.63 10.40 -0.79
C LEU A 77 -3.87 9.53 -1.04
N PRO A 78 -4.93 9.64 -0.23
CA PRO A 78 -6.17 8.95 -0.51
C PRO A 78 -6.87 9.57 -1.73
N PRO A 79 -7.68 8.78 -2.48
CA PRO A 79 -8.53 9.36 -3.53
C PRO A 79 -9.55 10.32 -2.94
N GLY A 80 -9.77 11.44 -3.59
CA GLY A 80 -10.74 12.49 -3.28
C GLY A 80 -11.10 13.26 -4.56
N ALA A 81 -12.36 13.60 -4.79
CA ALA A 81 -12.95 14.05 -6.05
C ALA A 81 -12.09 15.02 -6.90
N GLY A 82 -11.49 14.52 -7.99
CA GLY A 82 -10.67 15.31 -8.92
C GLY A 82 -9.31 15.79 -8.40
N PHE A 83 -8.93 15.33 -7.23
CA PHE A 83 -7.83 15.84 -6.41
C PHE A 83 -6.42 15.53 -6.95
N TYR A 84 -6.21 14.37 -7.58
CA TYR A 84 -4.84 13.95 -7.91
C TYR A 84 -4.11 14.85 -8.89
N ARG A 85 -4.77 15.27 -9.99
CA ARG A 85 -4.08 16.11 -10.99
C ARG A 85 -3.58 17.42 -10.37
N ALA A 86 -4.43 18.13 -9.65
CA ALA A 86 -4.06 19.39 -9.00
C ALA A 86 -2.94 19.19 -7.97
N SER A 87 -3.07 18.15 -7.12
CA SER A 87 -2.10 17.89 -6.05
C SER A 87 -0.74 17.41 -6.58
N LEU A 88 -0.73 16.58 -7.61
CA LEU A 88 0.52 16.07 -8.19
C LEU A 88 1.22 17.13 -9.05
N THR A 89 0.45 18.04 -9.71
CA THR A 89 1.01 19.20 -10.38
C THR A 89 1.65 20.15 -9.36
N ALA A 90 0.91 20.48 -8.29
CA ALA A 90 1.43 21.35 -7.22
C ALA A 90 2.69 20.74 -6.55
N LEU A 91 2.71 19.43 -6.36
CA LEU A 91 3.90 18.72 -5.86
C LEU A 91 5.08 18.86 -6.82
N ALA A 92 4.87 18.63 -8.12
CA ALA A 92 5.92 18.71 -9.13
C ALA A 92 6.53 20.14 -9.23
N GLU A 93 5.67 21.16 -9.15
CA GLU A 93 6.08 22.56 -9.20
C GLU A 93 6.78 23.05 -7.92
N ALA A 94 6.45 22.45 -6.77
CA ALA A 94 7.01 22.84 -5.48
C ALA A 94 8.41 22.25 -5.20
N LEU A 95 8.80 21.22 -5.91
CA LEU A 95 10.11 20.57 -5.75
C LEU A 95 11.20 21.38 -6.47
N PRO A 96 12.31 21.79 -5.79
CA PRO A 96 13.38 22.58 -6.39
C PRO A 96 14.15 21.82 -7.46
N GLU A 97 14.25 20.51 -7.29
CA GLU A 97 14.91 19.58 -8.22
C GLU A 97 14.06 18.31 -8.34
N ARG A 98 14.17 17.65 -9.48
CA ARG A 98 13.44 16.39 -9.69
C ARG A 98 14.08 15.26 -8.88
N PRO A 99 13.37 14.66 -7.91
CA PRO A 99 13.82 13.46 -7.23
C PRO A 99 14.09 12.33 -8.20
N SER A 100 15.06 11.53 -7.88
CA SER A 100 15.45 10.39 -8.72
C SER A 100 14.47 9.22 -8.63
N ARG A 101 13.55 9.26 -7.65
CA ARG A 101 12.58 8.19 -7.39
C ARG A 101 11.25 8.77 -6.94
N PHE A 102 10.19 8.37 -7.65
CA PHE A 102 8.81 8.56 -7.23
C PHE A 102 8.10 7.22 -7.13
N VAL A 103 7.41 6.98 -6.03
CA VAL A 103 6.54 5.82 -5.84
C VAL A 103 5.13 6.30 -5.52
N PHE A 104 4.17 5.95 -6.34
CA PHE A 104 2.75 6.25 -6.12
C PHE A 104 2.02 5.01 -5.64
N VAL A 105 1.47 5.06 -4.43
CA VAL A 105 0.67 3.98 -3.86
C VAL A 105 -0.78 4.13 -4.30
N SER A 106 -1.17 3.33 -5.28
CA SER A 106 -2.52 3.24 -5.83
C SER A 106 -3.35 2.17 -5.10
N SER A 107 -4.10 1.36 -5.83
CA SER A 107 -4.86 0.21 -5.33
C SER A 107 -5.22 -0.74 -6.46
N THR A 108 -5.30 -2.04 -6.17
CA THR A 108 -5.87 -3.04 -7.09
C THR A 108 -7.34 -2.82 -7.39
N ARG A 109 -8.01 -1.86 -6.72
CA ARG A 109 -9.38 -1.44 -7.04
C ARG A 109 -9.55 -0.95 -8.48
N VAL A 110 -8.50 -0.48 -9.12
CA VAL A 110 -8.53 -0.10 -10.55
C VAL A 110 -8.89 -1.27 -11.48
N LEU A 111 -8.82 -2.50 -10.97
CA LEU A 111 -9.16 -3.74 -11.67
C LEU A 111 -10.54 -4.31 -11.28
N GLU A 112 -11.36 -3.57 -10.54
CA GLU A 112 -12.62 -4.10 -9.95
C GLU A 112 -13.67 -4.55 -10.99
N GLY A 113 -13.58 -4.08 -12.22
CA GLY A 113 -14.43 -4.52 -13.33
C GLY A 113 -14.00 -5.84 -13.97
N SER A 114 -12.80 -6.33 -13.65
CA SER A 114 -12.27 -7.60 -14.13
C SER A 114 -12.63 -8.70 -13.13
N ALA A 115 -13.81 -9.32 -13.30
CA ALA A 115 -14.22 -10.44 -12.45
C ALA A 115 -13.77 -11.78 -13.06
N GLY A 116 -13.46 -12.76 -12.20
CA GLY A 116 -13.18 -14.12 -12.68
C GLY A 116 -12.11 -14.86 -11.88
N GLU A 117 -11.75 -16.05 -12.39
CA GLU A 117 -10.77 -16.96 -11.77
C GLU A 117 -9.38 -16.83 -12.38
N THR A 118 -9.27 -16.26 -13.57
CA THR A 118 -7.97 -16.02 -14.23
C THR A 118 -7.20 -14.96 -13.44
N PRO A 119 -5.98 -15.28 -12.99
CA PRO A 119 -5.16 -14.30 -12.29
C PRO A 119 -4.88 -13.06 -13.14
N LEU A 120 -5.11 -11.88 -12.57
CA LEU A 120 -4.83 -10.60 -13.21
C LEU A 120 -3.38 -10.22 -12.92
N THR A 121 -2.61 -10.03 -13.97
CA THR A 121 -1.23 -9.56 -13.92
C THR A 121 -1.15 -8.04 -14.10
N GLU A 122 0.04 -7.47 -14.01
CA GLU A 122 0.29 -6.06 -14.28
C GLU A 122 0.04 -5.67 -15.76
N GLU A 123 0.02 -6.63 -16.67
CA GLU A 123 -0.32 -6.46 -18.09
C GLU A 123 -1.84 -6.34 -18.30
N THR A 124 -2.64 -6.74 -17.28
CA THR A 124 -4.09 -6.59 -17.36
C THR A 124 -4.49 -5.11 -17.30
N GLY A 125 -5.16 -4.65 -18.34
CA GLY A 125 -5.64 -3.27 -18.43
C GLY A 125 -6.62 -2.94 -17.29
N PRO A 126 -6.51 -1.76 -16.66
CA PRO A 126 -7.46 -1.31 -15.65
C PRO A 126 -8.89 -1.24 -16.17
N GLN A 127 -9.84 -1.69 -15.36
CA GLN A 127 -11.28 -1.62 -15.62
C GLN A 127 -12.01 -1.00 -14.42
N PRO A 128 -11.83 0.32 -14.18
CA PRO A 128 -12.43 1.00 -13.04
C PRO A 128 -13.93 1.23 -13.30
N THR A 129 -14.78 0.73 -12.43
CA THR A 129 -16.24 0.85 -12.53
C THR A 129 -16.81 1.89 -11.55
N SER A 130 -16.26 1.98 -10.35
CA SER A 130 -16.70 2.97 -9.36
C SER A 130 -16.00 4.34 -9.53
N PRO A 131 -16.60 5.44 -9.05
CA PRO A 131 -15.94 6.75 -9.05
C PRO A 131 -14.57 6.72 -8.38
N ARG A 132 -14.45 6.00 -7.25
CA ARG A 132 -13.19 5.87 -6.53
C ARG A 132 -12.11 5.14 -7.33
N ALA A 133 -12.49 4.10 -8.08
CA ALA A 133 -11.55 3.37 -8.93
C ALA A 133 -11.08 4.21 -10.12
N ARG A 134 -11.99 4.98 -10.74
CA ARG A 134 -11.65 5.90 -11.83
C ARG A 134 -10.67 6.96 -11.36
N GLU A 135 -10.90 7.55 -10.20
CA GLU A 135 -10.01 8.54 -9.63
C GLU A 135 -8.62 7.96 -9.32
N LEU A 136 -8.53 6.76 -8.75
CA LEU A 136 -7.26 6.07 -8.57
C LEU A 136 -6.52 5.87 -9.89
N ARG A 137 -7.25 5.47 -10.94
CA ARG A 137 -6.67 5.32 -12.28
C ARG A 137 -6.19 6.64 -12.86
N ASP A 138 -6.94 7.72 -12.69
CA ASP A 138 -6.52 9.05 -13.09
C ASP A 138 -5.25 9.48 -12.34
N GLY A 139 -5.18 9.18 -11.04
CA GLY A 139 -3.98 9.40 -10.23
C GLY A 139 -2.75 8.63 -10.75
N GLU A 140 -2.90 7.36 -11.15
CA GLU A 140 -1.82 6.58 -11.76
C GLU A 140 -1.31 7.22 -13.05
N LEU A 141 -2.23 7.63 -13.93
CA LEU A 141 -1.88 8.27 -15.20
C LEU A 141 -1.11 9.57 -14.97
N VAL A 142 -1.62 10.43 -14.10
CA VAL A 142 -0.99 11.70 -13.77
C VAL A 142 0.36 11.51 -13.09
N ALA A 143 0.47 10.57 -12.12
CA ALA A 143 1.73 10.28 -11.45
C ALA A 143 2.80 9.76 -12.43
N THR A 144 2.39 8.92 -13.39
CA THR A 144 3.29 8.43 -14.42
C THR A 144 3.70 9.54 -15.39
N GLU A 145 2.74 10.33 -15.88
CA GLU A 145 2.95 11.41 -16.87
C GLU A 145 3.84 12.53 -16.32
N LEU A 146 3.50 13.06 -15.14
CA LEU A 146 4.19 14.24 -14.58
C LEU A 146 5.46 13.87 -13.83
N LEU A 147 5.44 12.75 -13.09
CA LEU A 147 6.50 12.43 -12.15
C LEU A 147 7.36 11.24 -12.62
N GLY A 148 6.92 10.47 -13.60
CA GLY A 148 7.57 9.19 -13.96
C GLY A 148 7.54 8.20 -12.79
N ALA A 149 6.47 8.23 -12.00
CA ALA A 149 6.36 7.43 -10.78
C ALA A 149 6.22 5.93 -11.08
N CYS A 150 6.88 5.12 -10.28
CA CYS A 150 6.56 3.69 -10.17
C CYS A 150 5.23 3.53 -9.43
N ILE A 151 4.33 2.74 -9.99
CA ILE A 151 3.00 2.51 -9.43
C ILE A 151 3.00 1.22 -8.63
N VAL A 152 2.61 1.31 -7.36
CA VAL A 152 2.33 0.15 -6.51
C VAL A 152 0.82 0.05 -6.31
N ARG A 153 0.23 -1.07 -6.68
CA ARG A 153 -1.20 -1.38 -6.48
C ARG A 153 -1.35 -2.38 -5.34
N PRO A 154 -1.46 -1.94 -4.08
CA PRO A 154 -1.73 -2.88 -2.99
C PRO A 154 -3.15 -3.45 -3.10
N ALA A 155 -3.28 -4.72 -2.75
CA ALA A 155 -4.54 -5.39 -2.50
C ALA A 155 -5.17 -4.91 -1.17
N GLY A 156 -6.09 -5.65 -0.60
CA GLY A 156 -6.66 -5.30 0.70
C GLY A 156 -5.62 -5.26 1.80
N ILE A 157 -5.16 -4.08 2.20
CA ILE A 157 -4.15 -3.93 3.25
C ILE A 157 -4.78 -4.28 4.61
N TYR A 158 -4.14 -5.17 5.36
CA TYR A 158 -4.53 -5.54 6.72
C TYR A 158 -3.31 -5.56 7.64
N GLY A 159 -3.55 -5.57 8.96
CA GLY A 159 -2.49 -5.52 9.97
C GLY A 159 -2.95 -4.71 11.18
N PRO A 160 -2.08 -4.40 12.15
CA PRO A 160 -2.42 -3.55 13.30
C PRO A 160 -3.04 -2.22 12.90
N GLY A 161 -4.19 -1.88 13.52
CA GLY A 161 -4.98 -0.69 13.16
C GLY A 161 -5.81 -0.81 11.87
N ARG A 162 -5.79 -1.97 11.18
CA ARG A 162 -6.56 -2.27 9.96
C ARG A 162 -7.38 -3.54 10.13
N GLU A 163 -8.19 -3.57 11.17
CA GLU A 163 -8.91 -4.74 11.70
C GLU A 163 -10.34 -4.87 11.17
N SER A 164 -10.64 -4.38 9.98
CA SER A 164 -12.01 -4.32 9.47
C SER A 164 -12.71 -5.68 9.40
N LEU A 165 -12.01 -6.77 9.05
CA LEU A 165 -12.58 -8.10 9.02
C LEU A 165 -12.73 -8.70 10.42
N ILE A 166 -11.79 -8.46 11.34
CA ILE A 166 -11.91 -8.86 12.75
C ILE A 166 -13.17 -8.21 13.35
N ARG A 167 -13.36 -6.91 13.09
CA ARG A 167 -14.56 -6.19 13.54
C ARG A 167 -15.84 -6.79 12.95
N LYS A 168 -15.88 -7.07 11.63
CA LYS A 168 -17.04 -7.72 11.00
C LYS A 168 -17.40 -9.06 11.62
N VAL A 169 -16.40 -9.88 11.95
CA VAL A 169 -16.62 -11.17 12.63
C VAL A 169 -17.20 -10.94 14.03
N ARG A 170 -16.64 -10.03 14.82
CA ARG A 170 -17.15 -9.69 16.16
C ARG A 170 -18.58 -9.13 16.13
N GLU A 171 -18.89 -8.30 15.14
CA GLU A 171 -20.21 -7.68 14.97
C GLU A 171 -21.22 -8.60 14.26
N GLN A 172 -20.82 -9.82 13.89
CA GLN A 172 -21.65 -10.77 13.13
C GLN A 172 -22.25 -10.14 11.85
N ALA A 173 -21.47 -9.24 11.21
CA ALA A 173 -21.91 -8.57 9.99
C ALA A 173 -21.94 -9.55 8.81
N PRO A 174 -23.07 -9.70 8.07
CA PRO A 174 -23.15 -10.63 6.95
C PRO A 174 -22.09 -10.39 5.88
N VAL A 175 -21.51 -11.47 5.33
CA VAL A 175 -20.49 -11.40 4.29
C VAL A 175 -20.76 -12.40 3.16
N ASP A 176 -20.32 -12.03 1.95
CA ASP A 176 -20.31 -12.94 0.81
C ASP A 176 -19.13 -13.90 0.89
N TYR A 177 -19.40 -15.15 1.28
CA TYR A 177 -18.41 -16.21 1.47
C TYR A 177 -17.73 -16.61 0.15
N SER A 178 -18.44 -16.49 -0.96
CA SER A 178 -17.95 -16.90 -2.28
C SER A 178 -16.96 -15.90 -2.88
N ARG A 179 -16.97 -14.65 -2.41
CA ARG A 179 -16.17 -13.56 -2.97
C ARG A 179 -14.69 -13.85 -2.89
N ARG A 180 -14.01 -13.80 -4.04
CA ARG A 180 -12.54 -13.85 -4.09
C ARG A 180 -11.95 -12.55 -3.59
N THR A 181 -10.93 -12.68 -2.76
CA THR A 181 -10.26 -11.54 -2.14
C THR A 181 -8.75 -11.74 -2.16
N ASN A 182 -8.05 -10.64 -2.35
CA ASN A 182 -6.61 -10.56 -2.28
C ASN A 182 -6.23 -9.56 -1.19
N ARG A 183 -5.09 -9.78 -0.56
CA ARG A 183 -4.63 -8.92 0.52
C ARG A 183 -3.11 -8.85 0.58
N VAL A 184 -2.62 -7.94 1.38
CA VAL A 184 -1.21 -7.82 1.73
C VAL A 184 -1.11 -7.34 3.17
N HIS A 185 -0.22 -7.96 3.97
CA HIS A 185 0.05 -7.45 5.30
C HIS A 185 0.78 -6.12 5.21
N GLN A 186 0.47 -5.18 6.11
CA GLN A 186 1.05 -3.84 6.06
C GLN A 186 2.59 -3.86 6.20
N ASP A 187 3.17 -4.80 6.98
CA ASP A 187 4.60 -4.88 7.17
C ASP A 187 5.32 -5.37 5.90
N ASP A 188 4.73 -6.36 5.19
CA ASP A 188 5.23 -6.79 3.88
C ASP A 188 5.13 -5.66 2.84
N LEU A 189 4.04 -4.89 2.87
CA LEU A 189 3.88 -3.74 1.99
C LEU A 189 4.90 -2.65 2.30
N VAL A 190 5.18 -2.36 3.58
CA VAL A 190 6.23 -1.42 3.99
C VAL A 190 7.60 -1.90 3.53
N GLY A 191 7.91 -3.19 3.74
CA GLY A 191 9.14 -3.81 3.23
C GLY A 191 9.28 -3.68 1.71
N PHE A 192 8.19 -3.91 0.99
CA PHE A 192 8.15 -3.77 -0.46
C PHE A 192 8.34 -2.31 -0.92
N LEU A 193 7.64 -1.36 -0.29
CA LEU A 193 7.82 0.07 -0.60
C LEU A 193 9.27 0.53 -0.35
N HIS A 194 9.88 0.07 0.74
CA HIS A 194 11.28 0.32 1.02
C HIS A 194 12.18 -0.24 -0.11
N MET A 195 11.95 -1.47 -0.55
CA MET A 195 12.68 -2.06 -1.67
C MET A 195 12.49 -1.24 -2.96
N MET A 196 11.27 -0.75 -3.26
CA MET A 196 11.01 0.11 -4.42
C MET A 196 11.81 1.43 -4.38
N LEU A 197 12.16 1.94 -3.20
CA LEU A 197 13.00 3.12 -3.03
C LEU A 197 14.50 2.81 -3.24
N THR A 198 14.95 1.63 -2.82
CA THR A 198 16.35 1.25 -2.75
C THR A 198 16.83 0.45 -3.98
N ALA A 199 15.93 -0.18 -4.71
CA ALA A 199 16.28 -0.94 -5.91
C ALA A 199 16.89 -0.02 -6.98
N GLU A 200 17.91 -0.51 -7.68
CA GLU A 200 18.55 0.21 -8.78
C GLU A 200 17.57 0.48 -9.94
N SER A 201 16.80 -0.53 -10.32
CA SER A 201 15.81 -0.48 -11.39
C SER A 201 14.49 -1.07 -10.95
N PRO A 202 13.66 -0.35 -10.18
CA PRO A 202 12.35 -0.86 -9.77
C PRO A 202 11.40 -0.92 -10.97
N PRO A 203 10.47 -1.88 -10.97
CA PRO A 203 9.46 -1.97 -12.02
C PRO A 203 8.52 -0.77 -12.02
N ALA A 204 8.03 -0.40 -13.21
CA ALA A 204 7.11 0.73 -13.36
C ALA A 204 5.73 0.48 -12.72
N LEU A 205 5.28 -0.78 -12.66
CA LEU A 205 3.99 -1.18 -12.07
C LEU A 205 4.12 -2.51 -11.39
N VAL A 206 3.57 -2.62 -10.15
CA VAL A 206 3.52 -3.88 -9.39
C VAL A 206 2.23 -4.01 -8.61
N HIS A 207 1.65 -5.20 -8.61
CA HIS A 207 0.61 -5.61 -7.68
C HIS A 207 1.24 -6.06 -6.36
N ALA A 208 0.92 -5.37 -5.25
CA ALA A 208 1.38 -5.78 -3.93
C ALA A 208 0.29 -6.67 -3.29
N VAL A 209 0.55 -7.97 -3.28
CA VAL A 209 -0.40 -9.00 -2.83
C VAL A 209 0.35 -10.16 -2.19
N ASP A 210 -0.28 -10.84 -1.20
CA ASP A 210 0.24 -12.07 -0.61
C ASP A 210 0.20 -13.25 -1.61
N GLN A 211 0.71 -14.41 -1.17
CA GLN A 211 0.82 -15.61 -2.02
C GLN A 211 -0.45 -16.45 -2.06
N ALA A 212 -1.51 -16.05 -1.32
CA ALA A 212 -2.69 -16.88 -1.09
C ALA A 212 -4.00 -16.14 -1.35
N PRO A 213 -4.36 -15.84 -2.61
CA PRO A 213 -5.70 -15.37 -2.94
C PRO A 213 -6.74 -16.31 -2.34
N SER A 214 -7.72 -15.78 -1.62
CA SER A 214 -8.62 -16.60 -0.80
C SER A 214 -10.07 -16.14 -0.92
N ARG A 215 -11.02 -17.05 -0.70
CA ARG A 215 -12.42 -16.67 -0.55
C ARG A 215 -12.63 -15.94 0.78
N LEU A 216 -13.51 -14.95 0.78
CA LEU A 216 -13.79 -14.18 2.01
C LEU A 216 -14.33 -15.08 3.13
N GLY A 217 -15.12 -16.10 2.77
CA GLY A 217 -15.60 -17.11 3.72
C GLY A 217 -14.47 -17.81 4.47
N ASP A 218 -13.42 -18.25 3.78
CA ASP A 218 -12.28 -18.93 4.40
C ASP A 218 -11.59 -18.02 5.43
N VAL A 219 -11.50 -16.74 5.11
CA VAL A 219 -10.83 -15.75 5.98
C VAL A 219 -11.65 -15.44 7.22
N VAL A 220 -12.97 -15.18 7.08
CA VAL A 220 -13.80 -14.85 8.23
C VAL A 220 -14.04 -16.05 9.13
N THR A 221 -14.10 -17.28 8.57
CA THR A 221 -14.16 -18.52 9.34
C THR A 221 -12.89 -18.71 10.16
N PHE A 222 -11.73 -18.54 9.56
CA PHE A 222 -10.46 -18.61 10.29
C PHE A 222 -10.37 -17.59 11.43
N ILE A 223 -10.79 -16.34 11.17
CA ILE A 223 -10.81 -15.30 12.22
C ILE A 223 -11.77 -15.68 13.34
N ALA A 224 -12.97 -16.21 13.01
CA ALA A 224 -13.98 -16.62 14.00
C ALA A 224 -13.46 -17.77 14.88
N GLU A 225 -12.83 -18.78 14.30
CA GLU A 225 -12.18 -19.89 15.02
C GLU A 225 -11.13 -19.37 16.02
N ARG A 226 -10.27 -18.41 15.60
CA ARG A 226 -9.27 -17.83 16.50
C ARG A 226 -9.84 -16.95 17.60
N LEU A 227 -11.00 -16.34 17.37
CA LEU A 227 -11.73 -15.56 18.37
C LEU A 227 -12.60 -16.41 19.28
N GLY A 228 -12.81 -17.70 18.97
CA GLY A 228 -13.73 -18.57 19.70
C GLY A 228 -15.20 -18.16 19.54
N VAL A 229 -15.59 -17.61 18.39
CA VAL A 229 -16.96 -17.17 18.08
C VAL A 229 -17.48 -17.87 16.83
N GLU A 230 -18.81 -17.85 16.63
CA GLU A 230 -19.40 -18.32 15.39
C GLU A 230 -18.96 -17.44 14.19
N PRO A 231 -18.79 -18.04 13.02
CA PRO A 231 -18.57 -17.26 11.80
C PRO A 231 -19.74 -16.32 11.50
N PRO A 232 -19.51 -15.15 10.87
CA PRO A 232 -20.58 -14.21 10.55
C PRO A 232 -21.59 -14.82 9.56
N PRO A 233 -22.85 -14.34 9.55
CA PRO A 233 -23.88 -14.86 8.66
C PRO A 233 -23.49 -14.75 7.18
N HIS A 234 -23.90 -15.75 6.41
CA HIS A 234 -23.69 -15.79 4.96
C HIS A 234 -24.65 -14.82 4.26
N MET A 235 -24.11 -13.97 3.41
CA MET A 235 -24.86 -13.12 2.50
C MET A 235 -24.79 -13.71 1.08
N VAL A 236 -25.96 -13.92 0.46
CA VAL A 236 -26.00 -14.36 -0.95
C VAL A 236 -25.85 -13.10 -1.83
N PRO A 237 -24.80 -12.97 -2.61
CA PRO A 237 -24.62 -11.81 -3.49
C PRO A 237 -25.55 -11.92 -4.71
N GLU A 238 -26.02 -10.79 -5.21
CA GLU A 238 -26.78 -10.73 -6.47
C GLU A 238 -25.90 -11.15 -7.66
N VAL A 239 -24.61 -10.80 -7.60
CA VAL A 239 -23.59 -11.18 -8.59
C VAL A 239 -22.36 -11.65 -7.85
N GLY A 240 -21.90 -12.86 -8.13
CA GLY A 240 -20.62 -13.38 -7.62
C GLY A 240 -19.49 -12.46 -8.07
N GLY A 241 -18.53 -12.20 -7.17
CA GLY A 241 -17.53 -11.18 -7.43
C GLY A 241 -16.16 -11.49 -6.88
N GLY A 242 -15.29 -10.51 -7.08
CA GLY A 242 -13.90 -10.55 -6.68
C GLY A 242 -12.98 -11.01 -7.81
N THR A 243 -11.70 -10.79 -7.60
CA THR A 243 -10.64 -11.08 -8.55
C THR A 243 -9.62 -12.00 -7.92
N VAL A 244 -8.82 -12.66 -8.72
CA VAL A 244 -7.56 -13.30 -8.32
C VAL A 244 -6.44 -12.43 -8.90
N LEU A 245 -5.46 -12.07 -8.09
CA LEU A 245 -4.31 -11.28 -8.54
C LEU A 245 -3.07 -12.17 -8.58
N ASP A 246 -2.25 -11.94 -9.59
CA ASP A 246 -0.90 -12.50 -9.66
C ASP A 246 0.06 -11.57 -8.91
N GLY A 247 0.78 -12.13 -7.91
CA GLY A 247 1.79 -11.43 -7.12
C GLY A 247 3.23 -11.77 -7.52
N SER A 248 3.41 -12.55 -8.57
CA SER A 248 4.72 -13.12 -8.95
C SER A 248 5.80 -12.06 -9.11
N ARG A 249 5.44 -10.88 -9.63
CA ARG A 249 6.40 -9.77 -9.80
C ARG A 249 6.90 -9.24 -8.46
N MET A 250 6.01 -8.99 -7.50
CA MET A 250 6.42 -8.59 -6.15
C MET A 250 7.24 -9.69 -5.48
N HIS A 251 6.77 -10.94 -5.53
CA HIS A 251 7.42 -12.07 -4.86
C HIS A 251 8.84 -12.31 -5.41
N GLY A 252 9.04 -12.16 -6.72
CA GLY A 252 10.36 -12.25 -7.35
C GLY A 252 11.33 -11.16 -6.90
N LEU A 253 10.82 -10.01 -6.45
CA LEU A 253 11.63 -8.88 -6.00
C LEU A 253 11.97 -8.94 -4.50
N VAL A 254 11.03 -9.36 -3.66
CA VAL A 254 11.22 -9.39 -2.20
C VAL A 254 11.68 -10.75 -1.67
N GLY A 255 11.55 -11.80 -2.46
CA GLY A 255 11.77 -13.17 -2.00
C GLY A 255 10.64 -13.65 -1.07
N ALA A 256 10.97 -14.00 0.18
CA ALA A 256 9.98 -14.47 1.14
C ALA A 256 9.22 -13.30 1.79
N LEU A 257 7.89 -13.44 1.87
CA LEU A 257 7.04 -12.56 2.67
C LEU A 257 7.06 -13.03 4.14
N GLU A 258 6.94 -12.10 5.08
CA GLU A 258 6.73 -12.45 6.50
C GLU A 258 5.33 -13.04 6.71
N PHE A 259 4.35 -12.56 5.95
CA PHE A 259 2.97 -13.02 6.00
C PHE A 259 2.51 -13.52 4.62
N PRO A 260 2.94 -14.73 4.21
CA PRO A 260 2.65 -15.25 2.87
C PRO A 260 1.17 -15.55 2.63
N SER A 261 0.36 -15.64 3.69
CA SER A 261 -1.09 -15.77 3.60
C SER A 261 -1.81 -15.01 4.72
N PHE A 262 -3.12 -14.92 4.59
CA PHE A 262 -3.96 -14.33 5.64
C PHE A 262 -3.85 -15.06 6.98
N ARG A 263 -3.45 -16.34 6.97
CA ARG A 263 -3.39 -17.16 8.19
C ARG A 263 -2.30 -16.64 9.13
N GLU A 264 -1.10 -16.48 8.64
CA GLU A 264 0.04 -15.98 9.42
C GLU A 264 -0.25 -14.55 9.93
N GLY A 265 -0.81 -13.69 9.07
CA GLY A 265 -1.11 -12.31 9.43
C GLY A 265 -2.20 -12.19 10.51
N TYR A 266 -3.34 -12.89 10.35
CA TYR A 266 -4.40 -12.86 11.38
C TYR A 266 -4.00 -13.64 12.63
N GLU A 267 -3.23 -14.72 12.52
CA GLU A 267 -2.66 -15.39 13.70
C GLU A 267 -1.84 -14.41 14.55
N ARG A 268 -0.93 -13.67 13.93
CA ARG A 268 -0.13 -12.63 14.60
C ARG A 268 -1.00 -11.56 15.24
N MET A 269 -2.01 -11.06 14.52
CA MET A 269 -2.91 -10.00 15.02
C MET A 269 -3.76 -10.45 16.21
N LEU A 270 -4.15 -11.73 16.24
CA LEU A 270 -5.07 -12.27 17.25
C LEU A 270 -4.35 -12.88 18.46
N SER A 271 -3.11 -13.33 18.30
CA SER A 271 -2.31 -13.93 19.39
C SER A 271 -1.81 -12.92 20.43
N GLY A 272 -2.07 -11.62 20.26
CA GLY A 272 -1.66 -10.57 21.20
C GLY A 272 -0.14 -10.40 21.35
N SER A 273 0.65 -10.96 20.44
CA SER A 273 2.08 -10.76 20.45
C SER A 273 2.38 -9.30 20.10
N PRO A 274 3.15 -8.56 20.94
CA PRO A 274 3.55 -7.21 20.61
C PRO A 274 4.36 -7.26 19.32
N HIS A 275 3.99 -6.37 18.38
CA HIS A 275 4.82 -6.10 17.21
C HIS A 275 6.26 -5.87 17.67
N PRO A 276 7.27 -6.50 17.09
CA PRO A 276 8.64 -6.14 17.43
C PRO A 276 8.80 -4.67 17.06
N GLN A 277 8.70 -3.80 18.08
CA GLN A 277 9.08 -2.41 17.92
C GLN A 277 10.56 -2.44 17.55
N THR A 278 10.85 -1.99 16.34
CA THR A 278 12.21 -1.77 15.86
C THR A 278 12.97 -0.98 16.93
N ARG A 279 13.90 -1.67 17.59
CA ARG A 279 14.92 -1.04 18.41
C ARG A 279 15.97 -0.43 17.51
#